data_34d63ba0b1e2355357c90a73d77d3383
#
_entry.id   34d63ba0b1e2355357c90a73d77d3383
#
_cell.length_a   1.000
_cell.length_b   1.000
_cell.length_c   1.000
_cell.angle_alpha   90.00
_cell.angle_beta   90.00
_cell.angle_gamma   90.00
#
_symmetry.space_group_name_H-M   'P 1'
#
loop_
_entity.id
_entity.type
_entity.pdbx_description
1 polymer ?
#
loop_
_entity_poly.entity_id
_entity_poly.type
_entity_poly.pdbx_seq_one_letter_code
_entity_poly.pdbx_strand_id
1 'polypeptide(L)' 'MSITAKVVCGSKTETGEGSSRQALVSFVPDYADGRNKEWSLATPHLSLSMTLNGPASDLFEPQQAYTLTFEPSAS' A
#
# COMPACT_ATOMS: atom_id res chain seq x y z
N MET A 1 -18.25 3.87 9.47
CA MET A 1 -18.19 3.36 8.11
C MET A 1 -16.75 3.36 7.62
N SER A 2 -16.31 2.32 6.98
CA SER A 2 -14.95 2.21 6.47
C SER A 2 -14.96 2.04 4.96
N ILE A 3 -13.84 2.43 4.34
CA ILE A 3 -13.63 2.24 2.91
C ILE A 3 -12.42 1.35 2.75
N THR A 4 -12.49 0.37 1.88
CA THR A 4 -11.36 -0.49 1.57
C THR A 4 -10.89 -0.24 0.14
N ALA A 5 -9.59 -0.26 -0.06
CA ALA A 5 -8.99 -0.12 -1.37
C ALA A 5 -8.08 -1.32 -1.64
N LYS A 6 -8.19 -1.88 -2.82
CA LYS A 6 -7.30 -2.94 -3.27
C LYS A 6 -6.13 -2.33 -4.01
N VAL A 7 -4.92 -2.64 -3.57
CA VAL A 7 -3.70 -2.07 -4.13
C VAL A 7 -2.71 -3.17 -4.43
N VAL A 8 -1.77 -2.85 -5.29
CA VAL A 8 -0.64 -3.74 -5.61
C VAL A 8 0.63 -3.00 -5.26
N CYS A 9 1.58 -3.69 -4.63
CA CYS A 9 2.89 -3.12 -4.35
C CYS A 9 3.62 -2.96 -5.68
N GLY A 10 3.78 -1.72 -6.14
CA GLY A 10 4.38 -1.44 -7.43
C GLY A 10 5.89 -1.44 -7.40
N SER A 11 6.49 -1.04 -6.28
CA SER A 11 7.93 -1.02 -6.15
C SER A 11 8.34 -1.12 -4.68
N LYS A 12 9.54 -1.66 -4.47
CA LYS A 12 10.13 -1.77 -3.15
C LYS A 12 11.63 -1.52 -3.31
N THR A 13 12.12 -0.48 -2.67
CA THR A 13 13.55 -0.12 -2.72
C THR A 13 14.13 -0.21 -1.30
N GLU A 14 15.09 -1.10 -1.11
CA GLU A 14 15.73 -1.28 0.19
C GLU A 14 17.05 -0.53 0.25
N THR A 15 17.32 0.09 1.40
CA THR A 15 18.57 0.79 1.67
C THR A 15 19.02 0.51 3.09
N GLY A 16 20.32 0.71 3.35
CA GLY A 16 20.89 0.51 4.66
C GLY A 16 21.18 -0.95 4.96
N GLU A 17 21.78 -1.19 6.12
CA GLU A 17 22.17 -2.52 6.56
C GLU A 17 21.93 -2.66 8.06
N GLY A 18 21.68 -3.89 8.50
CA GLY A 18 21.51 -4.18 9.91
C GLY A 18 20.37 -3.41 10.53
N SER A 19 20.62 -2.69 11.61
CA SER A 19 19.59 -1.94 12.31
C SER A 19 19.16 -0.67 11.58
N SER A 20 19.92 -0.26 10.56
CA SER A 20 19.54 0.91 9.74
C SER A 20 18.86 0.51 8.44
N ARG A 21 18.56 -0.76 8.25
CA ARG A 21 17.87 -1.23 7.05
C ARG A 21 16.46 -0.65 7.00
N GLN A 22 16.10 -0.13 5.84
CA GLN A 22 14.76 0.42 5.62
C GLN A 22 14.37 0.21 4.16
N ALA A 23 13.09 0.35 3.87
CA ALA A 23 12.59 0.19 2.53
C ALA A 23 11.54 1.24 2.23
N LEU A 24 11.55 1.73 1.00
CA LEU A 24 10.50 2.58 0.48
C LEU A 24 9.62 1.73 -0.42
N VAL A 25 8.34 1.60 -0.07
CA VAL A 25 7.38 0.85 -0.87
C VAL A 25 6.35 1.81 -1.44
N SER A 26 5.93 1.55 -2.67
CA SER A 26 4.92 2.33 -3.35
C SER A 26 3.79 1.42 -3.78
N PHE A 27 2.56 1.93 -3.70
CA PHE A 27 1.37 1.17 -4.03
C PHE A 27 0.57 1.89 -5.10
N VAL A 28 -0.06 1.11 -5.98
CA VAL A 28 -0.98 1.63 -6.99
C VAL A 28 -2.30 0.88 -6.86
N PRO A 29 -3.42 1.48 -7.31
CA PRO A 29 -4.71 0.78 -7.28
C PRO A 29 -4.66 -0.49 -8.11
N ASP A 30 -5.36 -1.53 -7.64
CA ASP A 30 -5.56 -2.71 -8.44
C ASP A 30 -6.72 -2.44 -9.40
N TYR A 31 -6.39 -2.13 -10.64
CA TYR A 31 -7.41 -1.74 -11.62
C TYR A 31 -8.31 -2.89 -12.04
N ALA A 32 -7.88 -4.12 -11.81
CA ALA A 32 -8.70 -5.29 -12.15
C ALA A 32 -9.73 -5.62 -11.07
N ASP A 33 -9.57 -5.07 -9.86
CA ASP A 33 -10.49 -5.38 -8.75
C ASP A 33 -11.66 -4.40 -8.74
N GLY A 34 -12.87 -4.93 -8.83
CA GLY A 34 -14.07 -4.11 -8.87
C GLY A 34 -14.38 -3.39 -7.57
N ARG A 35 -13.74 -3.77 -6.45
CA ARG A 35 -14.01 -3.12 -5.15
C ARG A 35 -13.57 -1.67 -5.12
N ASN A 36 -12.59 -1.32 -5.91
CA ASN A 36 -12.14 0.08 -5.95
C ASN A 36 -13.20 1.01 -6.54
N LYS A 37 -14.21 0.46 -7.19
CA LYS A 37 -15.32 1.27 -7.72
C LYS A 37 -16.20 1.83 -6.62
N GLU A 38 -16.13 1.30 -5.41
CA GLU A 38 -16.91 1.81 -4.29
C GLU A 38 -16.53 3.25 -3.93
N TRP A 39 -15.29 3.65 -4.21
CA TRP A 39 -14.81 4.97 -3.85
C TRP A 39 -14.34 5.79 -5.06
N SER A 40 -14.33 5.21 -6.24
CA SER A 40 -13.86 5.93 -7.44
C SER A 40 -15.01 6.14 -8.40
N LEU A 41 -15.06 7.34 -8.99
CA LEU A 41 -16.11 7.68 -9.96
C LEU A 41 -15.79 7.09 -11.34
N ALA A 42 -14.52 7.02 -11.67
CA ALA A 42 -14.07 6.52 -12.97
C ALA A 42 -12.87 5.60 -12.73
N THR A 43 -11.74 5.85 -13.37
CA THR A 43 -10.53 5.09 -13.11
C THR A 43 -10.03 5.39 -11.68
N PRO A 44 -9.82 4.37 -10.85
CA PRO A 44 -9.33 4.62 -9.50
C PRO A 44 -7.99 5.34 -9.51
N HIS A 45 -7.85 6.32 -8.64
CA HIS A 45 -6.60 7.04 -8.48
C HIS A 45 -6.20 7.00 -7.02
N LEU A 46 -5.00 6.51 -6.75
CA LEU A 46 -4.46 6.41 -5.40
C LEU A 46 -2.95 6.49 -5.49
N SER A 47 -2.37 7.24 -4.61
CA SER A 47 -0.92 7.31 -4.50
C SER A 47 -0.55 7.10 -3.04
N LEU A 48 0.26 6.09 -2.76
CA LEU A 48 0.70 5.78 -1.42
C LEU A 48 2.14 5.31 -1.46
N SER A 49 2.96 5.91 -0.60
CA SER A 49 4.31 5.40 -0.40
C SER A 49 4.61 5.43 1.09
N MET A 50 5.38 4.47 1.55
CA MET A 50 5.73 4.34 2.95
C MET A 50 7.20 3.98 3.07
N THR A 51 7.87 4.61 4.04
CA THR A 51 9.21 4.19 4.42
C THR A 51 9.09 3.28 5.63
N LEU A 52 9.55 2.05 5.49
CA LEU A 52 9.39 1.01 6.49
C LEU A 52 10.74 0.63 7.08
N ASN A 53 10.74 0.27 8.38
CA ASN A 53 11.93 -0.33 8.96
C ASN A 53 12.12 -1.76 8.43
N GLY A 54 13.25 -2.39 8.76
CA GLY A 54 13.55 -3.72 8.23
C GLY A 54 12.48 -4.77 8.47
N PRO A 55 12.06 -4.98 9.74
CA PRO A 55 11.01 -5.98 10.02
C PRO A 55 9.69 -5.68 9.32
N ALA A 56 9.28 -4.41 9.25
CA ALA A 56 8.04 -4.07 8.58
C ALA A 56 8.13 -4.27 7.08
N SER A 57 9.31 -4.01 6.49
CA SER A 57 9.48 -4.18 5.05
C SER A 57 9.38 -5.64 4.62
N ASP A 58 9.67 -6.57 5.51
CA ASP A 58 9.57 -8.00 5.19
C ASP A 58 8.13 -8.46 4.99
N LEU A 59 7.15 -7.64 5.39
CA LEU A 59 5.74 -7.95 5.20
C LEU A 59 5.22 -7.60 3.80
N PHE A 60 6.04 -6.93 2.99
CA PHE A 60 5.60 -6.46 1.69
C PHE A 60 6.47 -7.03 0.58
N GLU A 61 5.82 -7.51 -0.48
CA GLU A 61 6.48 -8.08 -1.64
C GLU A 61 6.06 -7.32 -2.90
N PRO A 62 7.01 -7.00 -3.80
CA PRO A 62 6.64 -6.40 -5.09
C PRO A 62 5.66 -7.28 -5.85
N GLN A 63 4.70 -6.67 -6.52
CA GLN A 63 3.67 -7.32 -7.32
C GLN A 63 2.61 -8.05 -6.51
N GLN A 64 2.70 -8.03 -5.18
CA GLN A 64 1.70 -8.64 -4.31
C GLN A 64 0.53 -7.67 -4.10
N ALA A 65 -0.68 -8.20 -4.07
CA ALA A 65 -1.88 -7.41 -3.79
C ALA A 65 -2.13 -7.28 -2.29
N TYR A 66 -2.64 -6.13 -1.88
CA TYR A 66 -2.95 -5.85 -0.48
C TYR A 66 -4.28 -5.12 -0.39
N THR A 67 -4.91 -5.21 0.76
CA THR A 67 -6.14 -4.46 1.05
C THR A 67 -5.83 -3.39 2.08
N LEU A 68 -6.17 -2.14 1.73
CA LEU A 68 -6.09 -1.01 2.67
C LEU A 68 -7.47 -0.75 3.23
N THR A 69 -7.54 -0.51 4.53
CA THR A 69 -8.81 -0.17 5.18
C THR A 69 -8.66 1.19 5.84
N PHE A 70 -9.62 2.07 5.57
CA PHE A 70 -9.64 3.41 6.16
C PHE A 70 -10.81 3.50 7.13
N GLU A 71 -10.49 3.86 8.37
CA GLU A 71 -11.49 4.00 9.42
C GLU A 71 -11.28 5.33 10.15
N PRO A 72 -12.35 6.02 10.53
CA PRO A 72 -12.19 7.24 11.31
C PRO A 72 -11.48 6.93 12.63
N SER A 73 -10.60 7.83 13.03
CA SER A 73 -9.93 7.70 14.31
C SER A 73 -10.77 8.32 15.40
N ALA A 74 -10.81 7.67 16.56
CA ALA A 74 -11.54 8.18 17.71
C ALA A 74 -10.76 9.24 18.49
N SER A 75 -9.49 9.45 18.18
CA SER A 75 -8.65 10.41 18.90
C SER A 75 -8.21 11.56 18.01
#